data_a05d09de429618a3af37600ca11c3610
#
_entry.id   a05d09de429618a3af37600ca11c3610
#
_cell.length_a   1.000
_cell.length_b   1.000
_cell.length_c   1.000
_cell.angle_alpha   90.00
_cell.angle_beta   90.00
_cell.angle_gamma   90.00
#
_symmetry.space_group_name_H-M   'P 1'
#
loop_
_entity.id
_entity.type
_entity.pdbx_description
1 polymer ?
#
loop_
_entity_poly.entity_id
_entity_poly.type
_entity_poly.pdbx_seq_one_letter_code
_entity_poly.pdbx_strand_id
1 'polypeptide(L)'
;MEEGNWAQLPVGIDAPEWLTRTTTRTVLVAVHTIVAGQRLLDITDLVESDPRIQVVFTAAPDVFDVEVPRFLRDIGAAIIPWQQATRERFDLALAAWSGGIARLHAPVLLLPHGAGYGKRSPSALGAVYGLSRNELIARGRLLPASIVLSHQAQRDLLATQCPAALPVAEVVGDPCYDRLCASVGRRAEYRAALGIEPDQRFVVVASTWGPSGLFGRFPDLVTDIACTLDPKRYRVAMLLHPAAWAHGRRQLEAWLAPAREAGLMLLPPTRDWRGVVVAADQVVGDHGSVSTYAAAIGRPIRYVDTGAALASGSAQKHLRAHATRWQPGRPLDEQPEPNAGLAEGVRARLTSCPGQAHQRLRATMYRLLDLAEPARPPIAEAVAAP
;
A
#
# COMPACT_ATOMS: atom_id res chain seq x y z
N MET A 1 7.50 -13.72 -31.09
CA MET A 1 6.22 -13.13 -30.65
C MET A 1 5.36 -14.30 -30.23
N GLU A 2 5.38 -14.61 -28.95
CA GLU A 2 4.42 -15.58 -28.43
C GLU A 2 3.03 -14.96 -28.56
N GLU A 3 2.16 -15.63 -29.33
CA GLU A 3 0.73 -15.34 -29.34
C GLU A 3 0.27 -15.47 -27.90
N GLY A 4 -0.07 -14.33 -27.28
CA GLY A 4 -0.49 -14.28 -25.89
C GLY A 4 -1.71 -15.19 -25.72
N ASN A 5 -1.54 -16.27 -24.97
CA ASN A 5 -2.63 -17.16 -24.58
C ASN A 5 -3.73 -16.32 -23.93
N TRP A 6 -4.84 -16.13 -24.66
CA TRP A 6 -6.05 -15.56 -24.08
C TRP A 6 -6.54 -16.49 -22.97
N ALA A 7 -6.72 -15.92 -21.77
CA ALA A 7 -7.31 -16.69 -20.70
C ALA A 7 -8.81 -16.86 -20.96
N GLN A 8 -9.30 -18.08 -20.93
CA GLN A 8 -10.73 -18.39 -20.95
C GLN A 8 -11.30 -18.09 -19.55
N LEU A 9 -11.66 -16.85 -19.36
CA LEU A 9 -12.28 -16.35 -18.13
C LEU A 9 -13.58 -15.63 -18.49
N PRO A 10 -14.51 -15.44 -17.55
CA PRO A 10 -15.83 -14.87 -17.80
C PRO A 10 -15.79 -13.37 -18.13
N VAL A 11 -15.00 -12.98 -19.13
CA VAL A 11 -14.88 -11.62 -19.68
C VAL A 11 -14.79 -11.70 -21.20
N GLY A 12 -15.33 -10.68 -21.91
CA GLY A 12 -15.37 -10.63 -23.36
C GLY A 12 -16.70 -11.11 -23.94
N ILE A 13 -16.77 -11.16 -25.29
CA ILE A 13 -18.02 -11.44 -26.03
C ILE A 13 -18.56 -12.84 -25.70
N ASP A 14 -17.68 -13.81 -25.51
CA ASP A 14 -18.04 -15.23 -25.28
C ASP A 14 -18.23 -15.53 -23.76
N ALA A 15 -18.09 -14.52 -22.88
CA ALA A 15 -18.22 -14.71 -21.45
C ALA A 15 -19.51 -15.43 -20.99
N PRO A 16 -20.71 -15.16 -21.60
CA PRO A 16 -21.94 -15.85 -21.23
C PRO A 16 -21.88 -17.37 -21.35
N GLU A 17 -21.04 -17.90 -22.22
CA GLU A 17 -20.89 -19.36 -22.44
C GLU A 17 -20.15 -20.06 -21.29
N TRP A 18 -19.37 -19.32 -20.49
CA TRP A 18 -18.49 -19.84 -19.44
C TRP A 18 -18.97 -19.52 -18.01
N LEU A 19 -19.94 -18.64 -17.89
CA LEU A 19 -20.43 -18.18 -16.59
C LEU A 19 -21.32 -19.20 -15.92
N THR A 20 -20.95 -19.62 -14.70
CA THR A 20 -21.87 -20.35 -13.79
C THR A 20 -22.97 -19.44 -13.27
N ARG A 21 -22.70 -18.12 -13.13
CA ARG A 21 -23.67 -17.08 -12.74
C ARG A 21 -23.62 -15.95 -13.74
N THR A 22 -24.78 -15.47 -14.16
CA THR A 22 -24.84 -14.27 -15.01
C THR A 22 -24.52 -13.05 -14.16
N THR A 23 -23.48 -12.31 -14.57
CA THR A 23 -23.12 -11.02 -14.00
C THR A 23 -23.54 -9.89 -14.93
N THR A 24 -23.81 -8.71 -14.40
CA THR A 24 -24.26 -7.55 -15.18
C THR A 24 -23.17 -6.51 -15.34
N ARG A 25 -22.09 -6.62 -14.58
CA ARG A 25 -20.93 -5.70 -14.60
C ARG A 25 -19.63 -6.46 -14.46
N THR A 26 -18.59 -5.90 -15.05
CA THR A 26 -17.22 -6.42 -14.97
C THR A 26 -16.28 -5.35 -14.41
N VAL A 27 -15.48 -5.72 -13.40
CA VAL A 27 -14.49 -4.86 -12.76
C VAL A 27 -13.10 -5.43 -13.01
N LEU A 28 -12.21 -4.62 -13.59
CA LEU A 28 -10.80 -4.94 -13.77
C LEU A 28 -9.97 -4.37 -12.62
N VAL A 29 -9.15 -5.18 -11.97
CA VAL A 29 -8.15 -4.76 -11.00
C VAL A 29 -6.77 -4.77 -11.64
N ALA A 30 -6.24 -3.58 -11.97
CA ALA A 30 -4.94 -3.42 -12.64
C ALA A 30 -3.81 -3.28 -11.62
N VAL A 31 -3.05 -4.35 -11.42
CA VAL A 31 -1.99 -4.46 -10.41
C VAL A 31 -0.62 -4.24 -11.03
N HIS A 32 0.03 -3.12 -10.71
CA HIS A 32 1.35 -2.76 -11.23
C HIS A 32 2.49 -3.31 -10.38
N THR A 33 2.31 -3.32 -9.05
CA THR A 33 3.31 -3.80 -8.08
C THR A 33 2.59 -4.52 -6.95
N ILE A 34 3.30 -5.28 -6.13
CA ILE A 34 2.73 -5.92 -4.92
C ILE A 34 2.11 -4.88 -3.98
N VAL A 35 2.76 -3.72 -3.80
CA VAL A 35 2.23 -2.63 -2.95
C VAL A 35 0.89 -2.12 -3.50
N ALA A 36 0.81 -1.92 -4.82
CA ALA A 36 -0.43 -1.54 -5.48
C ALA A 36 -1.51 -2.63 -5.31
N GLY A 37 -1.13 -3.90 -5.46
CA GLY A 37 -2.03 -5.05 -5.25
C GLY A 37 -2.58 -5.10 -3.83
N GLN A 38 -1.73 -5.00 -2.82
CA GLN A 38 -2.16 -4.96 -1.41
C GLN A 38 -3.11 -3.79 -1.13
N ARG A 39 -2.86 -2.63 -1.73
CA ARG A 39 -3.76 -1.46 -1.62
C ARG A 39 -5.10 -1.71 -2.31
N LEU A 40 -5.10 -2.32 -3.50
CA LEU A 40 -6.32 -2.63 -4.24
C LEU A 40 -7.16 -3.68 -3.52
N LEU A 41 -6.55 -4.67 -2.89
CA LEU A 41 -7.25 -5.66 -2.05
C LEU A 41 -7.93 -5.03 -0.82
N ASP A 42 -7.49 -3.88 -0.32
CA ASP A 42 -8.20 -3.16 0.74
C ASP A 42 -9.62 -2.72 0.34
N ILE A 43 -9.91 -2.67 -0.96
CA ILE A 43 -11.15 -2.12 -1.49
C ILE A 43 -11.88 -3.05 -2.47
N THR A 44 -11.24 -4.11 -2.95
CA THR A 44 -11.84 -5.03 -3.93
C THR A 44 -13.04 -5.76 -3.33
N ASP A 45 -12.98 -6.13 -2.05
CA ASP A 45 -14.09 -6.77 -1.32
C ASP A 45 -15.39 -5.94 -1.34
N LEU A 46 -15.29 -4.62 -1.55
CA LEU A 46 -16.44 -3.72 -1.62
C LEU A 46 -17.36 -4.01 -2.82
N VAL A 47 -16.84 -4.67 -3.85
CA VAL A 47 -17.57 -5.05 -5.07
C VAL A 47 -17.54 -6.56 -5.33
N GLU A 48 -16.53 -7.29 -4.87
CA GLU A 48 -16.32 -8.71 -5.17
C GLU A 48 -17.40 -9.61 -4.56
N SER A 49 -17.95 -9.21 -3.41
CA SER A 49 -19.05 -9.94 -2.76
C SER A 49 -20.40 -9.77 -3.44
N ASP A 50 -20.56 -8.83 -4.38
CA ASP A 50 -21.82 -8.60 -5.07
C ASP A 50 -21.98 -9.58 -6.25
N PRO A 51 -23.02 -10.45 -6.24
CA PRO A 51 -23.22 -11.44 -7.31
C PRO A 51 -23.51 -10.86 -8.69
N ARG A 52 -23.78 -9.58 -8.79
CA ARG A 52 -23.99 -8.87 -10.07
C ARG A 52 -22.67 -8.49 -10.74
N ILE A 53 -21.54 -8.59 -10.02
CA ILE A 53 -20.24 -8.08 -10.45
C ILE A 53 -19.27 -9.24 -10.63
N GLN A 54 -18.61 -9.30 -11.79
CA GLN A 54 -17.45 -10.15 -12.04
C GLN A 54 -16.18 -9.32 -11.84
N VAL A 55 -15.31 -9.74 -10.93
CA VAL A 55 -13.99 -9.13 -10.73
C VAL A 55 -12.93 -9.98 -11.41
N VAL A 56 -12.05 -9.33 -12.18
CA VAL A 56 -10.88 -9.96 -12.79
C VAL A 56 -9.64 -9.10 -12.56
N PHE A 57 -8.49 -9.74 -12.52
CA PHE A 57 -7.22 -9.09 -12.24
C PHE A 57 -6.29 -9.15 -13.46
N THR A 58 -5.39 -8.18 -13.55
CA THR A 58 -4.30 -8.21 -14.52
C THR A 58 -3.01 -7.67 -13.91
N ALA A 59 -1.88 -8.28 -14.26
CA ALA A 59 -0.57 -7.71 -13.98
C ALA A 59 -0.29 -6.61 -15.02
N ALA A 60 -0.42 -5.35 -14.62
CA ALA A 60 -0.10 -4.21 -15.47
C ALA A 60 1.43 -4.01 -15.52
N PRO A 61 2.01 -3.62 -16.68
CA PRO A 61 3.46 -3.47 -16.82
C PRO A 61 4.04 -2.41 -15.87
N ASP A 62 5.08 -2.79 -15.16
CA ASP A 62 5.89 -1.92 -14.30
C ASP A 62 7.32 -2.47 -14.20
N VAL A 63 8.28 -1.65 -13.81
CA VAL A 63 9.67 -2.10 -13.60
C VAL A 63 9.82 -3.07 -12.42
N PHE A 64 8.82 -3.18 -11.56
CA PHE A 64 8.78 -4.05 -10.38
C PHE A 64 7.62 -5.06 -10.43
N ASP A 65 7.16 -5.45 -11.63
CA ASP A 65 6.02 -6.34 -11.82
C ASP A 65 6.34 -7.84 -11.71
N VAL A 66 7.63 -8.23 -11.63
CA VAL A 66 8.10 -9.62 -11.73
C VAL A 66 7.36 -10.57 -10.76
N GLU A 67 7.11 -10.15 -9.54
CA GLU A 67 6.42 -10.98 -8.51
C GLU A 67 4.89 -10.82 -8.52
N VAL A 68 4.34 -9.89 -9.32
CA VAL A 68 2.89 -9.61 -9.35
C VAL A 68 2.09 -10.82 -9.83
N PRO A 69 2.48 -11.54 -10.92
CA PRO A 69 1.73 -12.72 -11.35
C PRO A 69 1.68 -13.84 -10.30
N ARG A 70 2.75 -14.00 -9.52
CA ARG A 70 2.77 -14.95 -8.41
C ARG A 70 1.85 -14.50 -7.29
N PHE A 71 1.95 -13.25 -6.86
CA PHE A 71 1.08 -12.66 -5.85
C PHE A 71 -0.41 -12.84 -6.19
N LEU A 72 -0.80 -12.58 -7.45
CA LEU A 72 -2.18 -12.75 -7.91
C LEU A 72 -2.64 -14.22 -7.88
N ARG A 73 -1.77 -15.16 -8.24
CA ARG A 73 -2.08 -16.60 -8.11
C ARG A 73 -2.24 -17.04 -6.66
N ASP A 74 -1.37 -16.55 -5.79
CA ASP A 74 -1.36 -16.92 -4.37
C ASP A 74 -2.65 -16.47 -3.65
N ILE A 75 -3.27 -15.37 -4.09
CA ILE A 75 -4.59 -14.92 -3.58
C ILE A 75 -5.79 -15.56 -4.28
N GLY A 76 -5.57 -16.45 -5.25
CA GLY A 76 -6.66 -17.11 -5.99
C GLY A 76 -7.40 -16.22 -6.99
N ALA A 77 -6.77 -15.13 -7.46
CA ALA A 77 -7.40 -14.19 -8.39
C ALA A 77 -7.71 -14.79 -9.76
N ALA A 78 -8.82 -14.39 -10.37
CA ALA A 78 -9.12 -14.64 -11.78
C ALA A 78 -8.26 -13.68 -12.63
N ILE A 79 -7.24 -14.21 -13.33
CA ILE A 79 -6.19 -13.41 -13.97
C ILE A 79 -6.31 -13.44 -15.48
N ILE A 80 -6.35 -12.28 -16.13
CA ILE A 80 -6.23 -12.13 -17.58
C ILE A 80 -4.87 -11.48 -17.94
N PRO A 81 -4.27 -11.83 -19.09
CA PRO A 81 -3.10 -11.16 -19.61
C PRO A 81 -3.33 -9.66 -19.84
N TRP A 82 -2.32 -8.82 -19.63
CA TRP A 82 -2.40 -7.39 -19.88
C TRP A 82 -2.83 -7.05 -21.32
N GLN A 83 -2.33 -7.82 -22.29
CA GLN A 83 -2.69 -7.66 -23.71
C GLN A 83 -4.20 -7.85 -23.92
N GLN A 84 -4.81 -8.83 -23.24
CA GLN A 84 -6.24 -9.06 -23.24
C GLN A 84 -6.98 -7.93 -22.54
N ALA A 85 -6.55 -7.54 -21.32
CA ALA A 85 -7.14 -6.45 -20.55
C ALA A 85 -7.20 -5.13 -21.34
N THR A 86 -6.23 -4.86 -22.23
CA THR A 86 -6.21 -3.65 -23.07
C THR A 86 -7.05 -3.75 -24.36
N ARG A 87 -7.70 -4.87 -24.61
CA ARG A 87 -8.58 -5.09 -25.79
C ARG A 87 -10.04 -5.31 -25.39
N GLU A 88 -10.28 -5.66 -24.12
CA GLU A 88 -11.60 -5.86 -23.56
C GLU A 88 -12.19 -4.56 -22.98
N ARG A 89 -13.52 -4.50 -22.87
CA ARG A 89 -14.23 -3.43 -22.19
C ARG A 89 -14.62 -3.88 -20.78
N PHE A 90 -14.47 -2.96 -19.80
CA PHE A 90 -14.89 -3.17 -18.43
C PHE A 90 -15.77 -2.02 -17.98
N ASP A 91 -16.70 -2.31 -17.08
CA ASP A 91 -17.59 -1.29 -16.51
C ASP A 91 -16.86 -0.39 -15.49
N LEU A 92 -15.77 -0.91 -14.88
CA LEU A 92 -14.89 -0.16 -13.99
C LEU A 92 -13.49 -0.79 -14.00
N ALA A 93 -12.46 0.05 -13.90
CA ALA A 93 -11.10 -0.40 -13.60
C ALA A 93 -10.60 0.24 -12.31
N LEU A 94 -10.00 -0.55 -11.44
CA LEU A 94 -9.35 -0.11 -10.20
C LEU A 94 -7.83 -0.10 -10.42
N ALA A 95 -7.16 1.02 -10.13
CA ALA A 95 -5.72 1.14 -10.25
C ALA A 95 -5.13 1.97 -9.10
N ALA A 96 -3.96 1.58 -8.61
CA ALA A 96 -3.21 2.33 -7.61
C ALA A 96 -1.94 3.00 -8.18
N TRP A 97 -1.86 3.08 -9.50
CA TRP A 97 -0.83 3.75 -10.28
C TRP A 97 -1.36 4.11 -11.67
N SER A 98 -0.85 5.19 -12.27
CA SER A 98 -1.34 5.69 -13.56
C SER A 98 -0.66 5.09 -14.78
N GLY A 99 0.39 4.26 -14.61
CA GLY A 99 1.11 3.63 -15.71
C GLY A 99 0.21 2.74 -16.56
N GLY A 100 0.19 2.95 -17.87
CA GLY A 100 -0.56 2.09 -18.82
C GLY A 100 -2.09 2.22 -18.80
N ILE A 101 -2.72 2.86 -17.79
CA ILE A 101 -4.20 2.95 -17.69
C ILE A 101 -4.85 3.65 -18.87
N ALA A 102 -4.10 4.50 -19.60
CA ALA A 102 -4.57 5.13 -20.85
C ALA A 102 -4.95 4.12 -21.96
N ARG A 103 -4.53 2.86 -21.82
CA ARG A 103 -4.85 1.76 -22.76
C ARG A 103 -6.10 0.98 -22.37
N LEU A 104 -6.62 1.18 -21.17
CA LEU A 104 -7.80 0.48 -20.69
C LEU A 104 -9.08 1.09 -21.26
N HIS A 105 -10.02 0.24 -21.58
CA HIS A 105 -11.35 0.61 -22.08
C HIS A 105 -12.37 0.51 -20.93
N ALA A 106 -12.18 1.34 -19.91
CA ALA A 106 -13.03 1.42 -18.72
C ALA A 106 -12.96 2.80 -18.08
N PRO A 107 -13.98 3.28 -17.33
CA PRO A 107 -13.79 4.31 -16.34
C PRO A 107 -12.82 3.83 -15.26
N VAL A 108 -11.79 4.63 -14.96
CA VAL A 108 -10.74 4.23 -14.00
C VAL A 108 -10.94 4.96 -12.68
N LEU A 109 -11.03 4.21 -11.58
CA LEU A 109 -10.87 4.73 -10.22
C LEU A 109 -9.40 4.59 -9.83
N LEU A 110 -8.73 5.73 -9.65
CA LEU A 110 -7.32 5.81 -9.32
C LEU A 110 -7.13 6.21 -7.85
N LEU A 111 -6.34 5.43 -7.10
CA LEU A 111 -6.04 5.70 -5.70
C LEU A 111 -4.53 5.66 -5.42
N PRO A 112 -4.05 6.28 -4.31
CA PRO A 112 -2.64 6.20 -3.93
C PRO A 112 -2.29 4.79 -3.44
N HIS A 113 -1.12 4.27 -3.83
CA HIS A 113 -0.66 2.95 -3.38
C HIS A 113 -0.06 2.93 -1.96
N GLY A 114 -0.01 4.07 -1.27
CA GLY A 114 0.58 4.19 0.06
C GLY A 114 -0.21 5.15 0.96
N ALA A 115 0.45 5.68 1.99
CA ALA A 115 -0.11 6.64 2.94
C ALA A 115 -0.31 8.02 2.30
N GLY A 116 -1.31 8.14 1.45
CA GLY A 116 -1.62 9.33 0.66
C GLY A 116 -0.52 9.71 -0.34
N TYR A 117 -0.48 10.97 -0.72
CA TYR A 117 0.47 11.55 -1.68
C TYR A 117 1.55 12.34 -0.93
N GLY A 118 2.53 11.63 -0.37
CA GLY A 118 3.53 12.21 0.53
C GLY A 118 4.93 12.44 -0.04
N LYS A 119 5.20 11.99 -1.29
CA LYS A 119 6.53 12.12 -1.92
C LYS A 119 6.52 13.17 -3.03
N ARG A 120 7.67 13.84 -3.22
CA ARG A 120 7.87 14.69 -4.41
C ARG A 120 8.24 13.82 -5.60
N SER A 121 7.78 14.23 -6.78
CA SER A 121 8.13 13.57 -8.03
C SER A 121 9.60 13.87 -8.38
N PRO A 122 10.41 12.85 -8.71
CA PRO A 122 11.77 13.08 -9.17
C PRO A 122 11.82 13.72 -10.58
N SER A 123 10.77 13.54 -11.38
CA SER A 123 10.70 13.98 -12.78
C SER A 123 10.08 15.36 -13.00
N ALA A 124 9.46 15.96 -11.98
CA ALA A 124 8.80 17.26 -12.08
C ALA A 124 9.12 18.13 -10.86
N LEU A 125 9.91 19.18 -11.04
CA LEU A 125 10.35 20.08 -9.96
C LEU A 125 9.14 20.60 -9.16
N GLY A 126 9.07 20.26 -7.88
CA GLY A 126 8.02 20.70 -6.96
C GLY A 126 6.70 19.93 -7.00
N ALA A 127 6.49 19.06 -7.98
CA ALA A 127 5.26 18.28 -8.08
C ALA A 127 5.23 17.15 -7.03
N VAL A 128 4.03 16.82 -6.57
CA VAL A 128 3.78 15.65 -5.74
C VAL A 128 3.49 14.46 -6.64
N TYR A 129 4.16 13.37 -6.36
CA TYR A 129 4.03 12.12 -7.10
C TYR A 129 2.59 11.58 -7.05
N GLY A 130 2.04 11.26 -8.23
CA GLY A 130 0.67 10.75 -8.39
C GLY A 130 -0.40 11.83 -8.60
N LEU A 131 -0.08 13.13 -8.43
CA LEU A 131 -1.03 14.24 -8.62
C LEU A 131 -0.64 15.20 -9.76
N SER A 132 0.48 14.95 -10.42
CA SER A 132 0.95 15.87 -11.47
C SER A 132 0.14 15.72 -12.76
N ARG A 133 0.10 16.80 -13.54
CA ARG A 133 -0.52 16.83 -14.86
C ARG A 133 0.01 15.70 -15.77
N ASN A 134 1.31 15.43 -15.71
CA ASN A 134 1.97 14.43 -16.57
C ASN A 134 1.54 13.00 -16.22
N GLU A 135 1.12 12.75 -14.98
CA GLU A 135 0.65 11.44 -14.52
C GLU A 135 -0.85 11.25 -14.74
N LEU A 136 -1.63 12.34 -14.76
CA LEU A 136 -3.09 12.30 -14.81
C LEU A 136 -3.68 12.59 -16.19
N ILE A 137 -2.90 13.20 -17.11
CA ILE A 137 -3.36 13.57 -18.44
C ILE A 137 -2.48 12.92 -19.51
N ALA A 138 -3.08 12.19 -20.44
CA ALA A 138 -2.41 11.67 -21.61
C ALA A 138 -3.16 12.09 -22.88
N ARG A 139 -2.42 12.54 -23.88
CA ARG A 139 -2.97 13.00 -25.17
C ARG A 139 -4.14 14.01 -25.01
N GLY A 140 -3.99 14.93 -24.04
CA GLY A 140 -5.02 15.95 -23.76
C GLY A 140 -6.26 15.46 -23.00
N ARG A 141 -6.35 14.16 -22.65
CA ARG A 141 -7.48 13.58 -21.92
C ARG A 141 -7.08 13.28 -20.48
N LEU A 142 -7.96 13.60 -19.55
CA LEU A 142 -7.88 13.14 -18.17
C LEU A 142 -8.06 11.60 -18.15
N LEU A 143 -7.15 10.89 -17.49
CA LEU A 143 -7.12 9.43 -17.46
C LEU A 143 -8.14 8.83 -16.49
N PRO A 144 -8.19 9.26 -15.20
CA PRO A 144 -9.15 8.69 -14.26
C PRO A 144 -10.54 9.29 -14.38
N ALA A 145 -11.56 8.47 -14.20
CA ALA A 145 -12.94 8.87 -13.99
C ALA A 145 -13.21 9.32 -12.54
N SER A 146 -12.41 8.80 -11.58
CA SER A 146 -12.38 9.28 -10.20
C SER A 146 -10.97 9.15 -9.63
N ILE A 147 -10.52 10.17 -8.87
CA ILE A 147 -9.26 10.19 -8.12
C ILE A 147 -9.57 10.19 -6.63
N VAL A 148 -9.08 9.17 -5.96
CA VAL A 148 -9.22 9.00 -4.51
C VAL A 148 -8.16 9.83 -3.79
N LEU A 149 -8.59 10.68 -2.89
CA LEU A 149 -7.76 11.46 -1.99
C LEU A 149 -8.05 11.04 -0.54
N SER A 150 -7.00 10.87 0.26
CA SER A 150 -7.17 10.53 1.68
C SER A 150 -7.42 11.75 2.55
N HIS A 151 -6.95 12.93 2.14
CA HIS A 151 -7.03 14.15 2.93
C HIS A 151 -7.38 15.38 2.09
N GLN A 152 -8.12 16.34 2.69
CA GLN A 152 -8.55 17.58 2.02
C GLN A 152 -7.36 18.39 1.46
N ALA A 153 -6.25 18.48 2.16
CA ALA A 153 -5.05 19.17 1.67
C ALA A 153 -4.50 18.61 0.35
N GLN A 154 -4.81 17.36 0.01
CA GLN A 154 -4.43 16.77 -1.28
C GLN A 154 -5.29 17.32 -2.42
N ARG A 155 -6.54 17.72 -2.14
CA ARG A 155 -7.40 18.43 -3.10
C ARG A 155 -6.83 19.81 -3.42
N ASP A 156 -6.31 20.52 -2.41
CA ASP A 156 -5.68 21.82 -2.58
C ASP A 156 -4.38 21.71 -3.41
N LEU A 157 -3.60 20.65 -3.17
CA LEU A 157 -2.44 20.33 -4.00
C LEU A 157 -2.84 20.04 -5.45
N LEU A 158 -3.88 19.21 -5.65
CA LEU A 158 -4.39 18.89 -6.98
C LEU A 158 -4.84 20.13 -7.74
N ALA A 159 -5.46 21.11 -7.03
CA ALA A 159 -5.88 22.37 -7.60
C ALA A 159 -4.73 23.17 -8.22
N THR A 160 -3.53 23.04 -7.67
CA THR A 160 -2.32 23.70 -8.19
C THR A 160 -1.61 22.90 -9.26
N GLN A 161 -1.61 21.55 -9.15
CA GLN A 161 -0.78 20.68 -10.01
C GLN A 161 -1.52 20.14 -11.23
N CYS A 162 -2.81 19.87 -11.10
CA CYS A 162 -3.67 19.43 -12.19
C CYS A 162 -5.11 19.87 -11.98
N PRO A 163 -5.44 21.17 -12.16
CA PRO A 163 -6.80 21.70 -11.93
C PRO A 163 -7.89 20.95 -12.71
N ALA A 164 -7.56 20.44 -13.91
CA ALA A 164 -8.46 19.66 -14.73
C ALA A 164 -8.96 18.35 -14.05
N ALA A 165 -8.28 17.88 -13.03
CA ALA A 165 -8.66 16.67 -12.30
C ALA A 165 -9.56 16.94 -11.09
N LEU A 166 -9.77 18.21 -10.69
CA LEU A 166 -10.61 18.56 -9.54
C LEU A 166 -12.06 18.06 -9.63
N PRO A 167 -12.73 18.09 -10.79
CA PRO A 167 -14.11 17.61 -10.90
C PRO A 167 -14.29 16.13 -10.58
N VAL A 168 -13.24 15.33 -10.74
CA VAL A 168 -13.26 13.89 -10.50
C VAL A 168 -12.51 13.48 -9.21
N ALA A 169 -12.07 14.45 -8.40
CA ALA A 169 -11.34 14.21 -7.18
C ALA A 169 -12.28 14.07 -5.98
N GLU A 170 -12.19 12.95 -5.26
CA GLU A 170 -13.03 12.64 -4.11
C GLU A 170 -12.18 12.40 -2.86
N VAL A 171 -12.48 13.15 -1.78
CA VAL A 171 -11.84 12.95 -0.47
C VAL A 171 -12.62 11.86 0.27
N VAL A 172 -12.08 10.66 0.30
CA VAL A 172 -12.76 9.49 0.85
C VAL A 172 -12.15 9.02 2.17
N GLY A 173 -10.92 9.40 2.49
CA GLY A 173 -10.16 8.86 3.61
C GLY A 173 -9.15 7.79 3.18
N ASP A 174 -8.58 7.07 4.13
CA ASP A 174 -7.56 6.06 3.88
C ASP A 174 -8.05 4.66 4.31
N PRO A 175 -8.36 3.74 3.36
CA PRO A 175 -8.92 2.43 3.69
C PRO A 175 -7.93 1.53 4.46
N CYS A 176 -6.61 1.65 4.21
CA CYS A 176 -5.61 0.90 4.95
C CYS A 176 -5.51 1.36 6.41
N TYR A 177 -5.60 2.68 6.65
CA TYR A 177 -5.65 3.21 8.01
C TYR A 177 -6.89 2.73 8.76
N ASP A 178 -8.06 2.74 8.12
CA ASP A 178 -9.30 2.27 8.73
C ASP A 178 -9.22 0.77 9.10
N ARG A 179 -8.65 -0.07 8.24
CA ARG A 179 -8.38 -1.48 8.53
C ARG A 179 -7.36 -1.68 9.66
N LEU A 180 -6.31 -0.87 9.68
CA LEU A 180 -5.34 -0.88 10.79
C LEU A 180 -6.01 -0.52 12.12
N CYS A 181 -6.89 0.48 12.14
CA CYS A 181 -7.65 0.84 13.34
C CYS A 181 -8.54 -0.32 13.83
N ALA A 182 -9.22 -1.00 12.90
CA ALA A 182 -10.01 -2.20 13.22
C ALA A 182 -9.14 -3.35 13.76
N SER A 183 -7.85 -3.39 13.39
CA SER A 183 -6.90 -4.44 13.76
C SER A 183 -6.23 -4.24 15.12
N VAL A 184 -6.20 -3.00 15.67
CA VAL A 184 -5.46 -2.67 16.89
C VAL A 184 -5.85 -3.55 18.08
N GLY A 185 -7.15 -3.87 18.23
CA GLY A 185 -7.67 -4.73 19.30
C GLY A 185 -7.21 -6.20 19.21
N ARG A 186 -6.73 -6.64 18.04
CA ARG A 186 -6.26 -8.04 17.80
C ARG A 186 -4.74 -8.22 18.01
N ARG A 187 -4.08 -7.25 18.66
CA ARG A 187 -2.62 -7.26 18.85
C ARG A 187 -2.10 -8.57 19.47
N ALA A 188 -2.75 -9.10 20.49
CA ALA A 188 -2.33 -10.33 21.15
C ALA A 188 -2.37 -11.54 20.19
N GLU A 189 -3.40 -11.63 19.35
CA GLU A 189 -3.53 -12.66 18.32
C GLU A 189 -2.39 -12.57 17.29
N TYR A 190 -2.07 -11.36 16.82
CA TYR A 190 -0.99 -11.16 15.85
C TYR A 190 0.38 -11.48 16.45
N ARG A 191 0.62 -11.16 17.73
CA ARG A 191 1.84 -11.55 18.42
C ARG A 191 1.98 -13.08 18.51
N ALA A 192 0.89 -13.76 18.88
CA ALA A 192 0.89 -15.22 18.94
C ALA A 192 1.16 -15.88 17.58
N ALA A 193 0.52 -15.36 16.49
CA ALA A 193 0.74 -15.85 15.13
C ALA A 193 2.18 -15.64 14.63
N LEU A 194 2.87 -14.63 15.16
CA LEU A 194 4.29 -14.35 14.87
C LEU A 194 5.27 -15.09 15.80
N GLY A 195 4.77 -15.86 16.76
CA GLY A 195 5.62 -16.55 17.75
C GLY A 195 6.36 -15.57 18.67
N ILE A 196 5.72 -14.43 19.04
CA ILE A 196 6.29 -13.47 19.97
C ILE A 196 5.79 -13.81 21.37
N GLU A 197 6.73 -14.15 22.26
CA GLU A 197 6.42 -14.47 23.65
C GLU A 197 5.87 -13.25 24.41
N PRO A 198 5.06 -13.46 25.46
CA PRO A 198 4.42 -12.37 26.20
C PRO A 198 5.40 -11.34 26.79
N ASP A 199 6.55 -11.76 27.25
CA ASP A 199 7.61 -10.98 27.87
C ASP A 199 8.64 -10.41 26.88
N GLN A 200 8.63 -10.87 25.62
CA GLN A 200 9.49 -10.32 24.58
C GLN A 200 9.01 -8.96 24.09
N ARG A 201 9.92 -8.05 23.81
CA ARG A 201 9.66 -6.81 23.07
C ARG A 201 9.82 -7.06 21.57
N PHE A 202 8.82 -6.70 20.79
CA PHE A 202 8.84 -6.88 19.34
C PHE A 202 9.23 -5.57 18.63
N VAL A 203 10.36 -5.59 17.96
CA VAL A 203 10.95 -4.47 17.21
C VAL A 203 10.77 -4.71 15.72
N VAL A 204 10.17 -3.79 15.01
CA VAL A 204 9.99 -3.85 13.56
C VAL A 204 10.87 -2.80 12.90
N VAL A 205 11.78 -3.23 12.02
CA VAL A 205 12.56 -2.34 11.16
C VAL A 205 11.87 -2.25 9.81
N ALA A 206 11.45 -1.06 9.40
CA ALA A 206 10.72 -0.82 8.16
C ALA A 206 11.53 0.05 7.21
N SER A 207 11.76 -0.42 5.98
CA SER A 207 12.51 0.32 4.97
C SER A 207 11.74 0.49 3.67
N THR A 208 11.76 1.71 3.13
CA THR A 208 11.46 1.93 1.71
C THR A 208 12.60 1.37 0.84
N TRP A 209 12.43 1.47 -0.48
CA TRP A 209 13.42 1.00 -1.46
C TRP A 209 14.33 2.10 -1.98
N GLY A 210 15.40 1.69 -2.66
CA GLY A 210 16.37 2.55 -3.33
C GLY A 210 17.36 3.23 -2.37
N PRO A 211 18.27 4.07 -2.90
CA PRO A 211 19.35 4.70 -2.13
C PRO A 211 18.84 5.64 -1.02
N SER A 212 17.61 6.13 -1.13
CA SER A 212 16.96 6.97 -0.12
C SER A 212 16.10 6.18 0.89
N GLY A 213 16.03 4.86 0.79
CA GLY A 213 15.44 4.00 1.82
C GLY A 213 16.42 3.75 2.97
N LEU A 214 15.90 3.34 4.13
CA LEU A 214 16.71 3.02 5.30
C LEU A 214 17.77 1.97 4.98
N PHE A 215 17.37 0.84 4.40
CA PHE A 215 18.29 -0.26 4.05
C PHE A 215 19.32 0.13 2.97
N GLY A 216 18.93 0.98 2.02
CA GLY A 216 19.84 1.49 1.00
C GLY A 216 20.86 2.50 1.54
N ARG A 217 20.46 3.31 2.53
CA ARG A 217 21.30 4.35 3.12
C ARG A 217 22.15 3.87 4.28
N PHE A 218 21.61 2.93 5.07
CA PHE A 218 22.24 2.39 6.27
C PHE A 218 22.10 0.85 6.26
N PRO A 219 22.84 0.15 5.38
CA PRO A 219 22.66 -1.30 5.16
C PRO A 219 22.92 -2.14 6.41
N ASP A 220 23.82 -1.70 7.28
CA ASP A 220 24.23 -2.44 8.49
C ASP A 220 23.27 -2.24 9.66
N LEU A 221 22.40 -1.19 9.62
CA LEU A 221 21.58 -0.80 10.79
C LEU A 221 20.71 -1.95 11.31
N VAL A 222 20.09 -2.75 10.44
CA VAL A 222 19.25 -3.86 10.88
C VAL A 222 20.07 -5.00 11.48
N THR A 223 21.27 -5.22 10.95
CA THR A 223 22.22 -6.21 11.48
C THR A 223 22.71 -5.79 12.87
N ASP A 224 23.08 -4.52 13.01
CA ASP A 224 23.50 -3.96 14.30
C ASP A 224 22.38 -4.11 15.36
N ILE A 225 21.14 -3.79 15.01
CA ILE A 225 20.00 -3.97 15.92
C ILE A 225 19.83 -5.44 16.29
N ALA A 226 19.83 -6.35 15.31
CA ALA A 226 19.58 -7.76 15.56
C ALA A 226 20.70 -8.43 16.38
N CYS A 227 21.97 -8.08 16.13
CA CYS A 227 23.11 -8.67 16.78
C CYS A 227 23.40 -8.11 18.19
N THR A 228 22.92 -6.90 18.50
CA THR A 228 23.16 -6.27 19.82
C THR A 228 22.06 -6.55 20.84
N LEU A 229 20.86 -6.95 20.40
CA LEU A 229 19.74 -7.22 21.29
C LEU A 229 19.74 -8.67 21.80
N ASP A 230 19.45 -8.86 23.09
CA ASP A 230 19.25 -10.18 23.69
C ASP A 230 17.99 -10.85 23.08
N PRO A 231 18.12 -11.97 22.34
CA PRO A 231 17.00 -12.63 21.68
C PRO A 231 15.98 -13.25 22.66
N LYS A 232 16.32 -13.38 23.93
CA LYS A 232 15.37 -13.80 24.97
C LYS A 232 14.39 -12.66 25.32
N ARG A 233 14.85 -11.41 25.25
CA ARG A 233 14.07 -10.22 25.60
C ARG A 233 13.47 -9.52 24.38
N TYR A 234 14.07 -9.70 23.21
CA TYR A 234 13.68 -8.98 22.00
C TYR A 234 13.45 -9.95 20.83
N ARG A 235 12.45 -9.65 20.05
CA ARG A 235 12.25 -10.22 18.72
C ARG A 235 12.35 -9.10 17.70
N VAL A 236 13.16 -9.31 16.66
CA VAL A 236 13.37 -8.30 15.60
C VAL A 236 12.79 -8.81 14.29
N ALA A 237 12.02 -8.00 13.61
CA ALA A 237 11.54 -8.28 12.26
C ALA A 237 11.93 -7.16 11.29
N MET A 238 12.15 -7.51 10.03
CA MET A 238 12.39 -6.56 8.95
C MET A 238 11.29 -6.62 7.90
N LEU A 239 10.73 -5.45 7.61
CA LEU A 239 9.81 -5.19 6.52
C LEU A 239 10.53 -4.39 5.44
N LEU A 240 10.89 -5.06 4.36
CA LEU A 240 11.46 -4.43 3.17
C LEU A 240 10.36 -4.12 2.16
N HIS A 241 10.41 -2.93 1.59
CA HIS A 241 9.54 -2.61 0.47
C HIS A 241 9.69 -3.64 -0.65
N PRO A 242 8.60 -4.11 -1.29
CA PRO A 242 8.67 -5.13 -2.34
C PRO A 242 9.70 -4.86 -3.43
N ALA A 243 9.88 -3.61 -3.87
CA ALA A 243 10.89 -3.26 -4.86
C ALA A 243 12.35 -3.56 -4.44
N ALA A 244 12.64 -3.65 -3.14
CA ALA A 244 13.97 -4.05 -2.67
C ALA A 244 14.28 -5.53 -3.01
N TRP A 245 13.25 -6.35 -3.17
CA TRP A 245 13.37 -7.76 -3.54
C TRP A 245 13.75 -7.99 -5.01
N ALA A 246 13.79 -6.91 -5.83
CA ALA A 246 14.29 -6.97 -7.21
C ALA A 246 15.76 -7.42 -7.30
N HIS A 247 16.55 -7.29 -6.23
CA HIS A 247 17.89 -7.90 -6.12
C HIS A 247 17.87 -9.42 -6.07
N GLY A 248 16.70 -10.03 -5.91
CA GLY A 248 16.50 -11.45 -5.72
C GLY A 248 16.62 -11.88 -4.25
N ARG A 249 15.72 -12.79 -3.87
CA ARG A 249 15.61 -13.30 -2.48
C ARG A 249 16.95 -13.82 -1.94
N ARG A 250 17.66 -14.63 -2.74
CA ARG A 250 18.94 -15.21 -2.34
C ARG A 250 19.98 -14.14 -1.98
N GLN A 251 20.04 -13.05 -2.74
CA GLN A 251 21.00 -11.98 -2.49
C GLN A 251 20.66 -11.20 -1.21
N LEU A 252 19.38 -10.90 -0.98
CA LEU A 252 18.93 -10.25 0.26
C LEU A 252 19.21 -11.13 1.49
N GLU A 253 18.93 -12.43 1.40
CA GLU A 253 19.21 -13.38 2.47
C GLU A 253 20.69 -13.48 2.78
N ALA A 254 21.56 -13.40 1.76
CA ALA A 254 23.02 -13.40 1.95
C ALA A 254 23.51 -12.09 2.62
N TRP A 255 22.98 -10.94 2.23
CA TRP A 255 23.33 -9.66 2.87
C TRP A 255 22.87 -9.59 4.33
N LEU A 256 21.77 -10.22 4.66
CA LEU A 256 21.18 -10.25 6.00
C LEU A 256 21.54 -11.51 6.81
N ALA A 257 22.48 -12.34 6.32
CA ALA A 257 22.81 -13.60 6.97
C ALA A 257 23.22 -13.40 8.45
N PRO A 258 24.10 -12.46 8.84
CA PRO A 258 24.45 -12.26 10.25
C PRO A 258 23.24 -11.89 11.11
N ALA A 259 22.35 -11.01 10.60
CA ALA A 259 21.14 -10.64 11.32
C ALA A 259 20.17 -11.82 11.48
N ARG A 260 20.05 -12.67 10.44
CA ARG A 260 19.19 -13.88 10.48
C ARG A 260 19.73 -14.92 11.44
N GLU A 261 21.04 -15.11 11.51
CA GLU A 261 21.71 -15.95 12.51
C GLU A 261 21.45 -15.46 13.93
N ALA A 262 21.38 -14.13 14.12
CA ALA A 262 20.97 -13.50 15.37
C ALA A 262 19.45 -13.55 15.63
N GLY A 263 18.64 -14.20 14.76
CA GLY A 263 17.20 -14.40 14.94
C GLY A 263 16.31 -13.36 14.26
N LEU A 264 16.83 -12.56 13.32
CA LEU A 264 16.00 -11.62 12.53
C LEU A 264 14.93 -12.37 11.73
N MET A 265 13.70 -11.92 11.85
CA MET A 265 12.55 -12.32 11.05
C MET A 265 12.50 -11.47 9.76
N LEU A 266 13.00 -11.97 8.64
CA LEU A 266 12.84 -11.30 7.34
C LEU A 266 11.50 -11.69 6.74
N LEU A 267 10.56 -10.74 6.67
CA LEU A 267 9.21 -10.99 6.18
C LEU A 267 9.14 -10.87 4.65
N PRO A 268 8.58 -11.88 3.96
CA PRO A 268 8.45 -11.84 2.50
C PRO A 268 7.48 -10.72 2.06
N PRO A 269 7.66 -10.13 0.87
CA PRO A 269 6.89 -8.98 0.41
C PRO A 269 5.40 -9.29 0.18
N THR A 270 5.04 -10.56 0.03
CA THR A 270 3.65 -11.01 -0.15
C THR A 270 2.90 -11.15 1.17
N ARG A 271 3.61 -11.19 2.32
CA ARG A 271 2.99 -11.24 3.65
C ARG A 271 2.37 -9.89 4.01
N ASP A 272 1.19 -9.92 4.60
CA ASP A 272 0.55 -8.69 5.09
C ASP A 272 1.36 -8.08 6.25
N TRP A 273 1.92 -6.91 6.01
CA TRP A 273 2.74 -6.17 6.97
C TRP A 273 1.93 -5.53 8.10
N ARG A 274 0.61 -5.33 7.91
CA ARG A 274 -0.24 -4.57 8.83
C ARG A 274 -0.36 -5.23 10.20
N GLY A 275 -0.61 -6.54 10.21
CA GLY A 275 -0.63 -7.32 11.46
C GLY A 275 0.70 -7.28 12.20
N VAL A 276 1.82 -7.29 11.47
CA VAL A 276 3.18 -7.17 12.02
C VAL A 276 3.37 -5.82 12.73
N VAL A 277 2.95 -4.73 12.09
CA VAL A 277 3.03 -3.38 12.66
C VAL A 277 2.12 -3.23 13.88
N VAL A 278 0.91 -3.79 13.84
CA VAL A 278 0.01 -3.80 15.02
C VAL A 278 0.61 -4.58 16.17
N ALA A 279 1.30 -5.70 15.92
CA ALA A 279 1.98 -6.50 16.94
C ALA A 279 3.18 -5.79 17.58
N ALA A 280 3.80 -4.83 16.89
CA ALA A 280 5.03 -4.18 17.30
C ALA A 280 4.91 -3.41 18.65
N ASP A 281 5.98 -3.46 19.45
CA ASP A 281 6.18 -2.58 20.60
C ASP A 281 6.84 -1.27 20.18
N GLN A 282 7.67 -1.33 19.14
CA GLN A 282 8.27 -0.15 18.51
C GLN A 282 8.64 -0.42 17.07
N VAL A 283 8.73 0.67 16.30
CA VAL A 283 9.15 0.64 14.90
C VAL A 283 10.38 1.53 14.73
N VAL A 284 11.38 1.02 14.01
CA VAL A 284 12.51 1.81 13.50
C VAL A 284 12.30 1.94 12.00
N GLY A 285 12.14 3.15 11.48
CA GLY A 285 11.76 3.28 10.08
C GLY A 285 12.09 4.62 9.45
N ASP A 286 12.01 4.64 8.13
CA ASP A 286 12.23 5.83 7.31
C ASP A 286 10.90 6.55 6.96
N HIS A 287 10.92 7.32 5.87
CA HIS A 287 9.79 8.09 5.34
C HIS A 287 8.68 7.25 4.68
N GLY A 288 8.74 5.92 4.77
CA GLY A 288 7.80 5.01 4.11
C GLY A 288 6.38 5.04 4.68
N SER A 289 5.46 4.47 3.91
CA SER A 289 4.07 4.36 4.31
C SER A 289 3.90 3.51 5.57
N VAL A 290 4.68 2.43 5.72
CA VAL A 290 4.64 1.55 6.90
C VAL A 290 4.95 2.34 8.17
N SER A 291 6.02 3.15 8.18
CA SER A 291 6.37 4.04 9.30
C SER A 291 5.26 5.06 9.60
N THR A 292 4.66 5.62 8.54
CA THR A 292 3.57 6.60 8.68
C THR A 292 2.33 5.96 9.31
N TYR A 293 1.94 4.78 8.87
CA TYR A 293 0.82 4.05 9.45
C TYR A 293 1.09 3.58 10.88
N ALA A 294 2.31 3.10 11.16
CA ALA A 294 2.71 2.73 12.51
C ALA A 294 2.53 3.90 13.50
N ALA A 295 3.03 5.08 13.12
CA ALA A 295 2.86 6.29 13.91
C ALA A 295 1.37 6.68 14.06
N ALA A 296 0.59 6.59 12.98
CA ALA A 296 -0.83 6.96 12.97
C ALA A 296 -1.67 6.07 13.91
N ILE A 297 -1.35 4.79 14.07
CA ILE A 297 -2.01 3.88 15.03
C ILE A 297 -1.38 3.89 16.42
N GLY A 298 -0.45 4.83 16.69
CA GLY A 298 0.15 5.03 18.00
C GLY A 298 1.27 4.04 18.34
N ARG A 299 1.89 3.39 17.36
CA ARG A 299 3.10 2.59 17.64
C ARG A 299 4.28 3.54 17.89
N PRO A 300 5.05 3.33 18.96
CA PRO A 300 6.28 4.08 19.21
C PRO A 300 7.23 3.96 18.01
N ILE A 301 7.73 5.09 17.49
CA ILE A 301 8.59 5.11 16.31
C ILE A 301 9.88 5.89 16.53
N ARG A 302 11.00 5.33 16.08
CA ARG A 302 12.28 6.01 15.91
C ARG A 302 12.52 6.20 14.41
N TYR A 303 12.63 7.46 14.04
CA TYR A 303 12.73 7.86 12.63
C TYR A 303 14.19 7.92 12.17
N VAL A 304 14.50 7.17 11.13
CA VAL A 304 15.80 7.22 10.44
C VAL A 304 15.69 8.22 9.29
N ASP A 305 16.39 9.36 9.42
CA ASP A 305 16.35 10.38 8.37
C ASP A 305 17.28 10.03 7.21
N THR A 306 16.69 9.68 6.10
CA THR A 306 17.40 9.31 4.86
C THR A 306 17.54 10.46 3.86
N GLY A 307 17.07 11.66 4.19
CA GLY A 307 17.13 12.84 3.33
C GLY A 307 16.08 12.88 2.20
N ALA A 308 15.07 12.02 2.24
CA ALA A 308 14.05 11.93 1.19
C ALA A 308 13.30 13.25 0.97
N ALA A 309 12.94 13.54 -0.29
CA ALA A 309 12.14 14.69 -0.66
C ALA A 309 10.65 14.43 -0.40
N LEU A 310 10.09 15.12 0.60
CA LEU A 310 8.70 14.93 1.05
C LEU A 310 7.82 16.13 0.69
N ALA A 311 6.55 15.85 0.40
CA ALA A 311 5.56 16.87 0.11
C ALA A 311 5.27 17.73 1.36
N SER A 312 5.11 19.03 1.15
CA SER A 312 4.75 19.96 2.23
C SER A 312 3.37 19.57 2.80
N GLY A 313 3.23 19.64 4.13
CA GLY A 313 1.97 19.32 4.82
C GLY A 313 1.63 17.83 4.88
N SER A 314 2.41 16.92 4.25
CA SER A 314 2.14 15.48 4.28
C SER A 314 2.36 14.87 5.67
N ALA A 315 1.71 13.73 5.93
CA ALA A 315 1.89 12.94 7.14
C ALA A 315 3.35 12.49 7.30
N GLN A 316 4.02 12.14 6.18
CA GLN A 316 5.44 11.74 6.17
C GLN A 316 6.36 12.90 6.58
N LYS A 317 6.08 14.12 6.11
CA LYS A 317 6.88 15.31 6.49
C LYS A 317 6.67 15.66 7.96
N HIS A 318 5.45 15.52 8.46
CA HIS A 318 5.15 15.71 9.89
C HIS A 318 5.86 14.65 10.74
N LEU A 319 5.82 13.37 10.34
CA LEU A 319 6.56 12.29 10.98
C LEU A 319 8.05 12.63 11.09
N ARG A 320 8.68 13.00 9.96
CA ARG A 320 10.10 13.40 9.94
C ARG A 320 10.43 14.56 10.88
N ALA A 321 9.53 15.52 11.03
CA ALA A 321 9.77 16.71 11.83
C ALA A 321 9.61 16.47 13.34
N HIS A 322 8.77 15.53 13.77
CA HIS A 322 8.33 15.39 15.15
C HIS A 322 8.64 14.02 15.78
N ALA A 323 8.98 12.99 14.98
CA ALA A 323 9.38 11.71 15.54
C ALA A 323 10.76 11.79 16.19
N THR A 324 10.96 11.00 17.24
CA THR A 324 12.26 10.80 17.87
C THR A 324 13.21 10.22 16.83
N ARG A 325 14.36 10.89 16.63
CA ARG A 325 15.33 10.47 15.62
C ARG A 325 16.19 9.33 16.12
N TRP A 326 16.44 8.39 15.26
CA TRP A 326 17.47 7.37 15.46
C TRP A 326 18.84 8.02 15.58
N GLN A 327 19.62 7.63 16.59
CA GLN A 327 20.99 8.08 16.81
C GLN A 327 21.97 6.98 16.40
N PRO A 328 22.71 7.13 15.28
CA PRO A 328 23.69 6.13 14.85
C PRO A 328 24.75 5.87 15.92
N GLY A 329 25.20 4.62 16.03
CA GLY A 329 26.23 4.20 16.98
C GLY A 329 25.75 4.01 18.42
N ARG A 330 24.47 4.24 18.71
CA ARG A 330 23.87 3.92 20.03
C ARG A 330 23.05 2.64 19.94
N PRO A 331 23.18 1.71 20.89
CA PRO A 331 22.29 0.55 21.00
C PRO A 331 20.81 0.95 21.12
N LEU A 332 19.90 0.08 20.75
CA LEU A 332 18.46 0.37 20.75
C LEU A 332 17.91 0.73 22.13
N ASP A 333 18.37 0.08 23.17
CA ASP A 333 17.98 0.30 24.56
C ASP A 333 18.52 1.59 25.15
N GLU A 334 19.56 2.18 24.55
CA GLU A 334 20.12 3.49 24.90
C GLU A 334 19.55 4.64 24.05
N GLN A 335 18.73 4.34 23.05
CA GLN A 335 18.10 5.35 22.20
C GLN A 335 17.09 6.21 23.00
N PRO A 336 16.92 7.50 22.66
CA PRO A 336 15.90 8.34 23.28
C PRO A 336 14.50 7.72 23.18
N GLU A 337 13.67 7.92 24.19
CA GLU A 337 12.30 7.42 24.18
C GLU A 337 11.50 8.03 23.02
N PRO A 338 10.65 7.22 22.34
CA PRO A 338 9.79 7.71 21.27
C PRO A 338 8.79 8.75 21.76
N ASN A 339 8.53 9.76 20.92
CA ASN A 339 7.54 10.80 21.19
C ASN A 339 6.12 10.20 21.25
N ALA A 340 5.50 10.21 22.43
CA ALA A 340 4.15 9.66 22.65
C ALA A 340 3.03 10.48 21.97
N GLY A 341 3.22 11.78 21.75
CA GLY A 341 2.20 12.68 21.16
C GLY A 341 2.15 12.67 19.62
N LEU A 342 2.95 11.84 18.95
CA LEU A 342 3.12 11.88 17.50
C LEU A 342 1.86 11.44 16.71
N ALA A 343 1.10 10.49 17.25
CA ALA A 343 0.02 9.81 16.54
C ALA A 343 -1.07 10.77 16.04
N GLU A 344 -1.50 11.72 16.85
CA GLU A 344 -2.56 12.68 16.51
C GLU A 344 -2.15 13.56 15.32
N GLY A 345 -0.94 14.13 15.37
CA GLY A 345 -0.43 14.99 14.31
C GLY A 345 -0.22 14.26 12.97
N VAL A 346 0.13 12.97 13.01
CA VAL A 346 0.24 12.12 11.81
C VAL A 346 -1.14 11.79 11.27
N ARG A 347 -2.09 11.36 12.11
CA ARG A 347 -3.48 11.07 11.72
C ARG A 347 -4.16 12.26 11.06
N ALA A 348 -4.04 13.43 11.67
CA ALA A 348 -4.64 14.67 11.18
C ALA A 348 -4.16 15.09 9.79
N ARG A 349 -3.08 14.49 9.27
CA ARG A 349 -2.53 14.72 7.93
C ARG A 349 -2.66 13.51 6.99
N LEU A 350 -2.97 12.36 7.55
CA LEU A 350 -3.15 11.13 6.79
C LEU A 350 -4.55 11.04 6.19
N THR A 351 -5.57 11.36 6.99
CA THR A 351 -6.97 11.21 6.56
C THR A 351 -7.87 12.32 7.11
N SER A 352 -8.76 12.84 6.27
CA SER A 352 -9.84 13.76 6.68
C SER A 352 -11.13 13.05 7.07
N CYS A 353 -11.25 11.75 6.78
CA CYS A 353 -12.48 10.96 6.94
C CYS A 353 -12.18 9.63 7.63
N PRO A 354 -11.66 9.63 8.88
CA PRO A 354 -11.32 8.39 9.59
C PRO A 354 -12.57 7.52 9.80
N GLY A 355 -12.45 6.22 9.51
CA GLY A 355 -13.53 5.24 9.63
C GLY A 355 -14.58 5.28 8.50
N GLN A 356 -14.44 6.15 7.50
CA GLN A 356 -15.44 6.34 6.45
C GLN A 356 -14.94 5.90 5.06
N ALA A 357 -13.67 5.51 4.92
CA ALA A 357 -13.08 5.26 3.60
C ALA A 357 -13.82 4.17 2.83
N HIS A 358 -14.15 3.05 3.46
CA HIS A 358 -14.85 1.93 2.81
C HIS A 358 -16.24 2.32 2.33
N GLN A 359 -17.01 3.06 3.15
CA GLN A 359 -18.35 3.51 2.77
C GLN A 359 -18.29 4.46 1.57
N ARG A 360 -17.40 5.45 1.61
CA ARG A 360 -17.25 6.45 0.55
C ARG A 360 -16.72 5.84 -0.76
N LEU A 361 -15.75 4.91 -0.65
CA LEU A 361 -15.21 4.18 -1.81
C LEU A 361 -16.27 3.32 -2.47
N ARG A 362 -17.06 2.58 -1.68
CA ARG A 362 -18.16 1.78 -2.24
C ARG A 362 -19.17 2.67 -2.96
N ALA A 363 -19.60 3.77 -2.37
CA ALA A 363 -20.51 4.72 -3.02
C ALA A 363 -19.94 5.21 -4.36
N THR A 364 -18.65 5.55 -4.41
CA THR A 364 -17.98 5.95 -5.65
C THR A 364 -17.96 4.84 -6.68
N MET A 365 -17.63 3.59 -6.29
CA MET A 365 -17.59 2.45 -7.20
C MET A 365 -18.96 2.13 -7.77
N TYR A 366 -20.00 2.08 -6.93
CA TYR A 366 -21.36 1.76 -7.38
C TYR A 366 -21.95 2.86 -8.26
N ARG A 367 -21.63 4.11 -8.00
CA ARG A 367 -21.97 5.23 -8.88
C ARG A 367 -21.29 5.10 -10.26
N LEU A 368 -20.00 4.71 -10.31
CA LEU A 368 -19.29 4.49 -11.57
C LEU A 368 -19.78 3.25 -12.33
N LEU A 369 -20.25 2.22 -11.63
CA LEU A 369 -20.84 1.01 -12.20
C LEU A 369 -22.31 1.19 -12.64
N ASP A 370 -22.92 2.32 -12.31
CA ASP A 370 -24.37 2.53 -12.50
C ASP A 370 -25.20 1.38 -11.89
N LEU A 371 -24.92 1.07 -10.62
CA LEU A 371 -25.59 0.06 -9.82
C LEU A 371 -26.08 0.64 -8.50
N ALA A 372 -27.22 0.15 -8.03
CA ALA A 372 -27.65 0.42 -6.65
C ALA A 372 -26.74 -0.31 -5.66
N GLU A 373 -26.29 0.40 -4.60
CA GLU A 373 -25.47 -0.20 -3.55
C GLU A 373 -26.25 -1.28 -2.77
N PRO A 374 -25.54 -2.35 -2.28
CA PRO A 374 -26.11 -3.26 -1.30
C PRO A 374 -26.56 -2.52 -0.03
N ALA A 375 -27.69 -2.95 0.55
CA ALA A 375 -28.29 -2.28 1.70
C ALA A 375 -27.38 -2.28 2.96
N ARG A 376 -26.60 -3.36 3.16
CA ARG A 376 -25.68 -3.44 4.32
C ARG A 376 -24.49 -2.49 4.08
N PRO A 377 -24.22 -1.56 5.00
CA PRO A 377 -23.07 -0.66 4.88
C PRO A 377 -21.75 -1.46 4.99
N PRO A 378 -20.71 -1.10 4.22
CA PRO A 378 -19.41 -1.72 4.37
C PRO A 378 -18.73 -1.23 5.64
N ILE A 379 -17.98 -2.11 6.24
CA ILE A 379 -17.13 -1.81 7.41
C ILE A 379 -15.67 -2.12 7.06
N ALA A 380 -14.76 -1.41 7.70
CA ALA A 380 -13.34 -1.76 7.64
C ALA A 380 -13.11 -3.00 8.52
N GLU A 381 -12.77 -4.11 7.89
CA GLU A 381 -12.45 -5.35 8.61
C GLU A 381 -10.99 -5.35 9.06
N ALA A 382 -10.75 -5.96 10.23
CA ALA A 382 -9.40 -6.22 10.70
C ALA A 382 -8.66 -7.13 9.70
N VAL A 383 -7.34 -6.92 9.56
CA VAL A 383 -6.53 -7.78 8.70
C VAL A 383 -6.40 -9.19 9.28
N ALA A 384 -6.16 -10.17 8.42
CA ALA A 384 -5.86 -11.53 8.87
C ALA A 384 -4.57 -11.56 9.72
N ALA A 385 -4.43 -12.57 10.56
CA ALA A 385 -3.19 -12.78 11.28
C ALA A 385 -2.03 -13.03 10.30
N PRO A 386 -0.85 -12.41 10.56
CA PRO A 386 0.30 -12.47 9.67
C PRO A 386 0.98 -13.84 9.62
#